data_d64a400aae48d0a36a78b0c12b86dcc8
#
_entry.id   d64a400aae48d0a36a78b0c12b86dcc8
#
_cell.length_a   1.000
_cell.length_b   1.000
_cell.length_c   1.000
_cell.angle_alpha   90.00
_cell.angle_beta   90.00
_cell.angle_gamma   90.00
#
_symmetry.space_group_name_H-M   'P 1'
#
loop_
_entity.id
_entity.type
_entity.pdbx_description
1 polymer ?
#
loop_
_entity_poly.entity_id
_entity_poly.type
_entity_poly.pdbx_seq_one_letter_code
_entity_poly.pdbx_strand_id
1 'polypeptide(L)'
;MPEMNKILFIACLAAVACAFLFRPPVLRAQGAAGGYPNLSPAEARETIGKRAGDPGFVLLDVRTPKEVREERIEGAATIDYLSPSFRDEISKLDRGKSYLVYCRTGHRTNGALNVMRELGFTNVSVLAGGITKWKEAGFPTAR
;
A
#
# COMPACT_ATOMS: atom_id res chain seq x y z
N MET A 1 -42.95 -55.17 -10.18
CA MET A 1 -42.37 -54.28 -9.20
C MET A 1 -41.16 -53.64 -9.80
N PRO A 2 -41.30 -52.57 -10.48
CA PRO A 2 -40.18 -51.65 -10.58
C PRO A 2 -40.73 -50.22 -10.67
N GLU A 3 -40.44 -49.39 -9.79
CA GLU A 3 -40.62 -47.91 -9.96
C GLU A 3 -40.11 -47.13 -8.71
N MET A 4 -39.13 -47.68 -7.98
CA MET A 4 -38.64 -47.01 -6.78
C MET A 4 -37.19 -46.50 -6.87
N ASN A 5 -36.61 -46.52 -8.08
CA ASN A 5 -35.20 -46.15 -8.26
C ASN A 5 -34.95 -44.88 -9.09
N LYS A 6 -36.00 -44.13 -9.46
CA LYS A 6 -35.83 -42.90 -10.26
C LYS A 6 -35.95 -41.61 -9.48
N ILE A 7 -36.33 -41.66 -8.20
CA ILE A 7 -36.49 -40.43 -7.38
C ILE A 7 -35.24 -40.11 -6.56
N LEU A 8 -34.30 -41.03 -6.43
CA LEU A 8 -33.09 -40.81 -5.58
C LEU A 8 -31.91 -40.19 -6.31
N PHE A 9 -32.02 -40.02 -7.66
CA PHE A 9 -30.92 -39.41 -8.46
C PHE A 9 -31.06 -37.92 -8.75
N ILE A 10 -32.16 -37.29 -8.40
CA ILE A 10 -32.38 -35.85 -8.69
C ILE A 10 -32.04 -34.96 -7.49
N ALA A 11 -31.83 -35.52 -6.30
CA ALA A 11 -31.58 -34.75 -5.09
C ALA A 11 -30.08 -34.43 -4.83
N CYS A 12 -29.13 -34.99 -5.60
CA CYS A 12 -27.71 -34.76 -5.38
C CYS A 12 -27.04 -33.71 -6.28
N LEU A 13 -27.74 -33.11 -7.23
CA LEU A 13 -27.18 -32.14 -8.20
C LEU A 13 -27.44 -30.68 -7.82
N ALA A 14 -28.17 -30.41 -6.74
CA ALA A 14 -28.51 -29.05 -6.34
C ALA A 14 -27.60 -28.48 -5.24
N ALA A 15 -26.67 -29.28 -4.69
CA ALA A 15 -25.86 -28.84 -3.53
C ALA A 15 -24.44 -28.34 -3.86
N VAL A 16 -24.03 -28.33 -5.13
CA VAL A 16 -22.66 -27.91 -5.52
C VAL A 16 -22.61 -26.50 -6.11
N ALA A 17 -23.72 -25.86 -6.37
CA ALA A 17 -23.78 -24.56 -7.05
C ALA A 17 -23.77 -23.33 -6.11
N CYS A 18 -23.75 -23.49 -4.78
CA CYS A 18 -23.87 -22.37 -3.84
C CYS A 18 -22.57 -21.93 -3.16
N ALA A 19 -21.43 -22.55 -3.46
CA ALA A 19 -20.14 -22.23 -2.79
C ALA A 19 -19.30 -21.19 -3.53
N PHE A 20 -19.76 -20.61 -4.64
CA PHE A 20 -18.92 -19.72 -5.48
C PHE A 20 -19.30 -18.24 -5.45
N LEU A 21 -20.23 -17.79 -4.62
CA LEU A 21 -20.70 -16.38 -4.66
C LEU A 21 -20.42 -15.57 -3.41
N PHE A 22 -19.63 -16.06 -2.45
CA PHE A 22 -19.19 -15.22 -1.33
C PHE A 22 -17.71 -14.89 -1.49
N ARG A 23 -17.35 -14.14 -2.54
CA ARG A 23 -16.15 -13.32 -2.51
C ARG A 23 -16.47 -12.11 -1.62
N PRO A 24 -15.79 -11.93 -0.49
CA PRO A 24 -15.94 -10.68 0.24
C PRO A 24 -15.59 -9.54 -0.72
N PRO A 25 -16.33 -8.44 -0.72
CA PRO A 25 -15.94 -7.28 -1.49
C PRO A 25 -14.54 -6.90 -1.01
N VAL A 26 -13.57 -6.97 -1.93
CA VAL A 26 -12.30 -6.29 -1.73
C VAL A 26 -12.70 -4.84 -1.58
N LEU A 27 -12.64 -4.31 -0.37
CA LEU A 27 -12.81 -2.89 -0.10
C LEU A 27 -11.69 -2.19 -0.85
N ARG A 28 -11.95 -1.91 -2.11
CA ARG A 28 -11.12 -1.02 -2.91
C ARG A 28 -11.27 0.32 -2.23
N ALA A 29 -10.26 0.74 -1.47
CA ALA A 29 -10.19 2.08 -0.95
C ALA A 29 -10.48 3.02 -2.13
N GLN A 30 -11.65 3.65 -2.11
CA GLN A 30 -12.04 4.62 -3.12
C GLN A 30 -11.19 5.85 -2.86
N GLY A 31 -10.02 5.89 -3.51
CA GLY A 31 -9.24 7.10 -3.62
C GLY A 31 -10.11 8.14 -4.30
N ALA A 32 -10.34 9.25 -3.63
CA ALA A 32 -10.99 10.41 -4.20
C ALA A 32 -10.38 10.74 -5.57
N ALA A 33 -11.21 11.14 -6.50
CA ALA A 33 -10.90 11.40 -7.90
C ALA A 33 -9.46 11.89 -8.15
N GLY A 34 -8.61 11.05 -8.74
CA GLY A 34 -7.32 11.43 -9.30
C GLY A 34 -6.11 11.40 -8.36
N GLY A 35 -6.22 10.98 -7.08
CA GLY A 35 -5.12 10.93 -6.13
C GLY A 35 -4.66 9.52 -5.77
N TYR A 36 -3.42 9.40 -5.29
CA TYR A 36 -2.95 8.18 -4.66
C TYR A 36 -3.65 7.97 -3.30
N PRO A 37 -3.96 6.72 -2.89
CA PRO A 37 -4.65 6.45 -1.64
C PRO A 37 -3.82 6.89 -0.43
N ASN A 38 -4.48 7.57 0.51
CA ASN A 38 -3.94 7.88 1.82
C ASN A 38 -4.27 6.73 2.79
N LEU A 39 -3.23 6.17 3.39
CA LEU A 39 -3.36 5.15 4.42
C LEU A 39 -3.20 5.78 5.80
N SER A 40 -4.08 5.44 6.71
CA SER A 40 -3.87 5.73 8.14
C SER A 40 -2.60 5.02 8.64
N PRO A 41 -2.01 5.45 9.77
CA PRO A 41 -0.86 4.75 10.35
C PRO A 41 -1.10 3.25 10.58
N ALA A 42 -2.30 2.85 10.97
CA ALA A 42 -2.65 1.45 11.19
C ALA A 42 -2.66 0.64 9.87
N GLU A 43 -3.30 1.17 8.81
CA GLU A 43 -3.31 0.55 7.48
C GLU A 43 -1.92 0.50 6.86
N ALA A 44 -1.12 1.55 7.04
CA ALA A 44 0.27 1.58 6.59
C ALA A 44 1.11 0.52 7.31
N ARG A 45 0.97 0.38 8.63
CA ARG A 45 1.65 -0.66 9.41
C ARG A 45 1.26 -2.06 8.94
N GLU A 46 -0.02 -2.31 8.72
CA GLU A 46 -0.50 -3.58 8.20
C GLU A 46 0.08 -3.87 6.81
N THR A 47 0.10 -2.86 5.95
CA THR A 47 0.68 -2.96 4.59
C THR A 47 2.17 -3.30 4.66
N ILE A 48 2.94 -2.59 5.48
CA ILE A 48 4.38 -2.84 5.68
C ILE A 48 4.61 -4.27 6.19
N GLY A 49 3.83 -4.70 7.19
CA GLY A 49 3.93 -6.05 7.76
C GLY A 49 3.63 -7.16 6.75
N LYS A 50 2.57 -7.01 5.97
CA LYS A 50 2.18 -7.97 4.92
C LYS A 50 3.17 -8.03 3.74
N ARG A 51 3.87 -6.93 3.49
CA ARG A 51 4.80 -6.79 2.38
C ARG A 51 6.28 -6.87 2.82
N ALA A 52 6.52 -7.23 4.07
CA ALA A 52 7.89 -7.41 4.60
C ALA A 52 8.64 -8.46 3.77
N GLY A 53 9.83 -8.10 3.26
CA GLY A 53 10.65 -8.95 2.40
C GLY A 53 10.16 -9.10 0.96
N ASP A 54 9.07 -8.45 0.56
CA ASP A 54 8.59 -8.43 -0.82
C ASP A 54 9.44 -7.47 -1.67
N PRO A 55 10.20 -7.97 -2.67
CA PRO A 55 11.02 -7.12 -3.53
C PRO A 55 10.20 -6.18 -4.42
N GLY A 56 8.92 -6.44 -4.59
CA GLY A 56 7.96 -5.59 -5.32
C GLY A 56 7.38 -4.45 -4.50
N PHE A 57 7.77 -4.29 -3.23
CA PHE A 57 7.28 -3.23 -2.34
C PHE A 57 8.43 -2.37 -1.82
N VAL A 58 8.24 -1.07 -1.81
CA VAL A 58 9.21 -0.09 -1.28
C VAL A 58 8.51 0.88 -0.34
N LEU A 59 8.97 0.95 0.90
CA LEU A 59 8.65 2.03 1.83
C LEU A 59 9.65 3.16 1.55
N LEU A 60 9.15 4.34 1.16
CA LEU A 60 9.97 5.46 0.70
C LEU A 60 9.84 6.67 1.63
N ASP A 61 10.93 7.00 2.30
CA ASP A 61 11.08 8.21 3.11
C ASP A 61 11.64 9.36 2.25
N VAL A 62 10.89 10.42 2.11
CA VAL A 62 11.31 11.60 1.32
C VAL A 62 11.81 12.75 2.19
N ARG A 63 12.23 12.46 3.41
CA ARG A 63 12.85 13.43 4.33
C ARG A 63 14.34 13.59 4.05
N THR A 64 14.93 14.56 4.73
CA THR A 64 16.38 14.82 4.64
C THR A 64 17.21 13.70 5.30
N PRO A 65 18.46 13.50 4.88
CA PRO A 65 19.36 12.51 5.49
C PRO A 65 19.55 12.73 7.00
N LYS A 66 19.51 13.98 7.46
CA LYS A 66 19.60 14.30 8.89
C LYS A 66 18.41 13.73 9.67
N GLU A 67 17.18 14.00 9.22
CA GLU A 67 15.95 13.50 9.85
C GLU A 67 15.92 11.95 9.88
N VAL A 68 16.35 11.33 8.79
CA VAL A 68 16.39 9.86 8.66
C VAL A 68 17.40 9.21 9.61
N ARG A 69 18.54 9.84 9.82
CA ARG A 69 19.53 9.35 10.80
C ARG A 69 19.06 9.47 12.24
N GLU A 70 18.30 10.50 12.54
CA GLU A 70 17.73 10.68 13.88
C GLU A 70 16.65 9.64 14.18
N GLU A 71 15.78 9.37 13.21
CA GLU A 71 14.65 8.48 13.36
C GLU A 71 14.02 8.15 12.00
N ARG A 72 13.63 6.90 11.76
CA ARG A 72 12.94 6.46 10.54
C ARG A 72 11.98 5.30 10.83
N ILE A 73 11.07 5.02 9.93
CA ILE A 73 10.35 3.74 9.92
C ILE A 73 11.31 2.68 9.39
N GLU A 74 11.42 1.56 10.08
CA GLU A 74 12.35 0.48 9.71
C GLU A 74 12.10 -0.03 8.29
N GLY A 75 13.18 -0.30 7.56
CA GLY A 75 13.13 -0.79 6.18
C GLY A 75 12.88 0.27 5.11
N ALA A 76 12.76 1.56 5.49
CA ALA A 76 12.55 2.62 4.52
C ALA A 76 13.81 2.89 3.67
N ALA A 77 13.63 2.97 2.35
CA ALA A 77 14.57 3.60 1.44
C ALA A 77 14.40 5.13 1.54
N THR A 78 15.45 5.88 1.25
CA THR A 78 15.43 7.35 1.41
C THR A 78 15.83 8.03 0.12
N ILE A 79 15.01 9.01 -0.30
CA ILE A 79 15.33 9.97 -1.37
C ILE A 79 14.89 11.34 -0.87
N ASP A 80 15.83 12.26 -0.70
CA ASP A 80 15.58 13.59 -0.14
C ASP A 80 14.80 14.48 -1.13
N TYR A 81 13.56 14.81 -0.78
CA TYR A 81 12.71 15.71 -1.58
C TYR A 81 13.33 17.09 -1.80
N LEU A 82 14.15 17.57 -0.88
CA LEU A 82 14.79 18.88 -0.98
C LEU A 82 16.07 18.86 -1.82
N SER A 83 16.54 17.67 -2.23
CA SER A 83 17.71 17.54 -3.10
C SER A 83 17.40 18.02 -4.52
N PRO A 84 18.32 18.76 -5.17
CA PRO A 84 18.20 19.08 -6.59
C PRO A 84 18.11 17.84 -7.49
N SER A 85 18.64 16.69 -7.06
CA SER A 85 18.61 15.42 -7.77
C SER A 85 17.35 14.62 -7.54
N PHE A 86 16.40 15.07 -6.72
CA PHE A 86 15.21 14.30 -6.33
C PHE A 86 14.48 13.68 -7.53
N ARG A 87 14.16 14.49 -8.54
CA ARG A 87 13.46 14.03 -9.75
C ARG A 87 14.24 12.95 -10.49
N ASP A 88 15.56 13.13 -10.63
CA ASP A 88 16.42 12.17 -11.30
C ASP A 88 16.50 10.85 -10.52
N GLU A 89 16.59 10.91 -9.21
CA GLU A 89 16.60 9.72 -8.34
C GLU A 89 15.25 8.97 -8.42
N ILE A 90 14.12 9.67 -8.35
CA ILE A 90 12.79 9.05 -8.54
C ILE A 90 12.67 8.43 -9.93
N SER A 91 13.20 9.07 -10.98
CA SER A 91 13.11 8.56 -12.35
C SER A 91 13.78 7.19 -12.56
N LYS A 92 14.76 6.85 -11.72
CA LYS A 92 15.50 5.58 -11.76
C LYS A 92 14.78 4.44 -11.02
N LEU A 93 13.74 4.74 -10.25
CA LEU A 93 12.97 3.73 -9.55
C LEU A 93 12.14 2.89 -10.52
N ASP A 94 11.93 1.62 -10.15
CA ASP A 94 11.11 0.68 -10.92
C ASP A 94 9.61 1.04 -10.81
N ARG A 95 8.99 1.44 -11.90
CA ARG A 95 7.56 1.80 -11.97
C ARG A 95 6.63 0.61 -11.77
N GLY A 96 7.13 -0.61 -11.91
CA GLY A 96 6.37 -1.85 -11.69
C GLY A 96 6.19 -2.20 -10.21
N LYS A 97 6.94 -1.56 -9.32
CA LYS A 97 6.83 -1.78 -7.88
C LYS A 97 5.73 -0.95 -7.23
N SER A 98 5.31 -1.38 -6.04
CA SER A 98 4.41 -0.62 -5.17
C SER A 98 5.21 0.25 -4.21
N TYR A 99 4.76 1.47 -3.99
CA TYR A 99 5.41 2.43 -3.10
C TYR A 99 4.45 2.89 -2.00
N LEU A 100 4.95 2.91 -0.77
CA LEU A 100 4.33 3.64 0.33
C LEU A 100 5.25 4.80 0.70
N VAL A 101 4.80 6.02 0.44
CA VAL A 101 5.61 7.24 0.56
C VAL A 101 5.25 8.00 1.84
N TYR A 102 6.24 8.48 2.56
CA TYR A 102 6.02 9.34 3.72
C TYR A 102 7.08 10.42 3.86
N CYS A 103 6.73 11.48 4.56
CA CYS A 103 7.64 12.48 5.09
C CYS A 103 7.37 12.73 6.57
N ARG A 104 7.65 13.91 7.07
CA ARG A 104 7.41 14.24 8.48
C ARG A 104 5.91 14.37 8.79
N THR A 105 5.18 15.20 8.03
CA THR A 105 3.76 15.53 8.27
C THR A 105 2.86 15.36 7.05
N GLY A 106 3.41 15.05 5.86
CA GLY A 106 2.68 14.92 4.60
C GLY A 106 2.90 16.07 3.60
N HIS A 107 3.43 17.21 4.02
CA HIS A 107 3.60 18.38 3.13
C HIS A 107 4.57 18.10 1.96
N ARG A 108 5.78 17.61 2.26
CA ARG A 108 6.78 17.24 1.23
C ARG A 108 6.30 16.08 0.36
N THR A 109 5.56 15.16 0.95
CA THR A 109 4.97 14.03 0.22
C THR A 109 4.08 14.50 -0.93
N ASN A 110 3.28 15.54 -0.75
CA ASN A 110 2.42 16.06 -1.82
C ASN A 110 3.24 16.48 -3.07
N GLY A 111 4.36 17.16 -2.87
CA GLY A 111 5.26 17.51 -3.96
C GLY A 111 5.93 16.29 -4.59
N ALA A 112 6.39 15.35 -3.77
CA ALA A 112 6.98 14.10 -4.23
C ALA A 112 5.99 13.28 -5.09
N LEU A 113 4.73 13.20 -4.68
CA LEU A 113 3.68 12.51 -5.43
C LEU A 113 3.38 13.15 -6.79
N ASN A 114 3.46 14.46 -6.89
CA ASN A 114 3.32 15.15 -8.18
C ASN A 114 4.43 14.72 -9.15
N VAL A 115 5.68 14.69 -8.67
CA VAL A 115 6.82 14.21 -9.47
C VAL A 115 6.63 12.75 -9.86
N MET A 116 6.22 11.88 -8.93
CA MET A 116 5.96 10.47 -9.23
C MET A 116 4.86 10.29 -10.28
N ARG A 117 3.78 11.07 -10.18
CA ARG A 117 2.68 11.04 -11.15
C ARG A 117 3.14 11.46 -12.55
N GLU A 118 3.88 12.56 -12.66
CA GLU A 118 4.46 13.03 -13.91
C GLU A 118 5.40 11.99 -14.55
N LEU A 119 6.12 11.23 -13.73
CA LEU A 119 7.01 10.17 -14.17
C LEU A 119 6.31 8.82 -14.45
N GLY A 120 4.97 8.77 -14.31
CA GLY A 120 4.16 7.60 -14.67
C GLY A 120 4.09 6.50 -13.63
N PHE A 121 4.35 6.80 -12.34
CA PHE A 121 4.11 5.85 -11.26
C PHE A 121 2.59 5.73 -11.00
N THR A 122 2.08 4.52 -10.98
CA THR A 122 0.64 4.25 -10.79
C THR A 122 0.32 3.53 -9.49
N ASN A 123 1.26 2.79 -8.93
CA ASN A 123 1.08 1.97 -7.75
C ASN A 123 1.76 2.61 -6.53
N VAL A 124 1.22 3.73 -6.09
CA VAL A 124 1.73 4.53 -4.98
C VAL A 124 0.64 4.75 -3.95
N SER A 125 1.00 4.71 -2.69
CA SER A 125 0.16 5.08 -1.55
C SER A 125 0.94 5.99 -0.60
N VAL A 126 0.23 6.64 0.32
CA VAL A 126 0.77 7.66 1.20
C VAL A 126 0.46 7.33 2.64
N LEU A 127 1.45 7.48 3.53
CA LEU A 127 1.20 7.48 4.96
C LEU A 127 0.63 8.84 5.38
N ALA A 128 -0.67 8.88 5.69
CA ALA A 128 -1.36 10.08 6.13
C ALA A 128 -0.72 10.65 7.41
N GLY A 129 -0.37 11.93 7.37
CA GLY A 129 0.28 12.64 8.48
C GLY A 129 1.74 12.25 8.74
N GLY A 130 2.33 11.42 7.88
CA GLY A 130 3.75 11.06 7.91
C GLY A 130 4.20 10.36 9.20
N ILE A 131 5.51 10.41 9.46
CA ILE A 131 6.09 9.75 10.64
C ILE A 131 5.57 10.35 11.96
N THR A 132 5.11 11.60 11.96
CA THR A 132 4.50 12.22 13.15
C THR A 132 3.28 11.44 13.60
N LYS A 133 2.33 11.19 12.68
CA LYS A 133 1.12 10.40 13.00
C LYS A 133 1.42 8.93 13.26
N TRP A 134 2.42 8.37 12.62
CA TRP A 134 2.93 7.04 12.91
C TRP A 134 3.35 6.89 14.38
N LYS A 135 4.11 7.85 14.89
CA LYS A 135 4.56 7.89 16.29
C LYS A 135 3.42 8.14 17.27
N GLU A 136 2.52 9.07 16.96
CA GLU A 136 1.33 9.34 17.78
C GLU A 136 0.44 8.09 17.92
N ALA A 137 0.42 7.22 16.91
CA ALA A 137 -0.26 5.92 16.96
C ALA A 137 0.50 4.87 17.79
N GLY A 138 1.67 5.20 18.35
CA GLY A 138 2.47 4.31 19.18
C GLY A 138 3.29 3.28 18.40
N PHE A 139 3.51 3.49 17.11
CA PHE A 139 4.25 2.54 16.29
C PHE A 139 5.77 2.78 16.35
N PRO A 140 6.59 1.71 16.27
CA PRO A 140 8.03 1.79 16.47
C PRO A 140 8.73 2.50 15.32
N THR A 141 9.86 3.13 15.66
CA THR A 141 10.82 3.71 14.74
C THR A 141 12.21 3.13 15.01
N ALA A 142 13.11 3.23 14.02
CA ALA A 142 14.50 2.83 14.10
C ALA A 142 15.43 4.06 13.96
N ARG A 143 16.71 3.91 14.32
CA ARG A 143 17.79 4.88 14.09
C ARG A 143 18.78 4.36 13.07
#